data_b5d04f9c0ead2d6fa7e32c2b23bab630
#
_entry.id   b5d04f9c0ead2d6fa7e32c2b23bab630
#
_cell.length_a   1.000
_cell.length_b   1.000
_cell.length_c   1.000
_cell.angle_alpha   90.00
_cell.angle_beta   90.00
_cell.angle_gamma   90.00
#
_symmetry.space_group_name_H-M   'P 1'
#
loop_
_entity.id
_entity.type
_entity.pdbx_description
1 polymer ?
#
loop_
_entity_poly.entity_id
_entity_poly.type
_entity_poly.pdbx_seq_one_letter_code
_entity_poly.pdbx_strand_id
1 'polypeptide(L)'
;MSCKNCEACRKGFFKHLPDKHVCIGVSEPFVIDDINSHCCEYPIPMSMENEEIWSWNETDDENWSHGTFDSKEEAIEDALGNIDDIKSYLSTDTPTIYIGRCEYVPLPTDIDSEKIFWDLDEKYCDETGCEEYIYESVTEEQTKWLEDKLSELMFEFYARTGLKSNWFTVVEQEEVDLCEYKKEKK
;
A
#
# COMPACT_ATOMS: atom_id res chain seq x y z
N MET A 1 16.20 -18.14 9.37
CA MET A 1 15.12 -17.95 8.37
C MET A 1 15.76 -17.81 7.01
N SER A 2 15.12 -18.31 5.94
CA SER A 2 15.61 -18.06 4.58
C SER A 2 15.01 -16.74 4.07
N CYS A 3 15.67 -16.09 3.11
CA CYS A 3 15.16 -14.85 2.49
C CYS A 3 13.84 -15.03 1.77
N LYS A 4 13.42 -16.27 1.51
CA LYS A 4 12.12 -16.58 0.89
C LYS A 4 10.93 -16.02 1.68
N ASN A 5 11.05 -15.96 3.00
CA ASN A 5 9.98 -15.52 3.92
C ASN A 5 10.36 -14.19 4.60
N CYS A 6 11.16 -13.35 3.95
CA CYS A 6 11.60 -12.06 4.48
C CYS A 6 11.00 -10.94 3.64
N GLU A 7 10.36 -9.96 4.26
CA GLU A 7 9.81 -8.77 3.60
C GLU A 7 10.86 -7.95 2.85
N ALA A 8 12.11 -7.97 3.35
CA ALA A 8 13.22 -7.31 2.69
C ALA A 8 13.68 -7.99 1.39
N CYS A 9 13.14 -9.19 1.07
CA CYS A 9 13.47 -9.88 -0.17
C CYS A 9 12.43 -9.53 -1.25
N ARG A 10 12.85 -8.88 -2.30
CA ARG A 10 11.98 -8.45 -3.40
C ARG A 10 12.46 -9.03 -4.72
N LYS A 11 11.55 -9.72 -5.44
CA LYS A 11 11.80 -10.14 -6.81
C LYS A 11 11.51 -8.97 -7.74
N GLY A 12 12.41 -8.75 -8.72
CA GLY A 12 12.23 -7.68 -9.70
C GLY A 12 12.37 -6.27 -9.12
N PHE A 13 12.98 -6.12 -7.95
CA PHE A 13 13.24 -4.82 -7.34
C PHE A 13 14.00 -3.88 -8.27
N PHE A 14 15.03 -4.40 -8.94
CA PHE A 14 15.71 -3.65 -9.98
C PHE A 14 15.11 -3.95 -11.35
N LYS A 15 14.63 -2.93 -12.07
CA LYS A 15 14.04 -3.08 -13.42
C LYS A 15 14.96 -3.79 -14.43
N HIS A 16 16.28 -3.62 -14.28
CA HIS A 16 17.29 -4.30 -15.13
C HIS A 16 17.58 -5.74 -14.71
N LEU A 17 17.04 -6.19 -13.58
CA LEU A 17 17.21 -7.56 -13.06
C LEU A 17 15.85 -8.15 -12.62
N PRO A 18 14.86 -8.25 -13.53
CA PRO A 18 13.47 -8.57 -13.15
C PRO A 18 13.28 -9.96 -12.53
N ASP A 19 14.19 -10.90 -12.83
CA ASP A 19 14.12 -12.27 -12.34
C ASP A 19 14.95 -12.53 -11.08
N LYS A 20 15.67 -11.52 -10.58
CA LYS A 20 16.51 -11.63 -9.40
C LYS A 20 15.78 -11.19 -8.15
N HIS A 21 16.09 -11.85 -7.04
CA HIS A 21 15.68 -11.41 -5.72
C HIS A 21 16.75 -10.48 -5.14
N VAL A 22 16.32 -9.47 -4.41
CA VAL A 22 17.21 -8.47 -3.80
C VAL A 22 16.87 -8.35 -2.32
N CYS A 23 17.86 -8.37 -1.46
CA CYS A 23 17.70 -8.04 -0.06
C CYS A 23 17.85 -6.53 0.13
N ILE A 24 16.80 -5.87 0.63
CA ILE A 24 16.77 -4.43 0.92
C ILE A 24 16.77 -4.13 2.43
N GLY A 25 16.80 -5.16 3.27
CA GLY A 25 16.83 -5.03 4.74
C GLY A 25 18.24 -4.77 5.31
N VAL A 26 19.19 -4.34 4.48
CA VAL A 26 20.57 -4.01 4.85
C VAL A 26 20.97 -2.67 4.26
N SER A 27 22.03 -2.07 4.80
CA SER A 27 22.50 -0.73 4.38
C SER A 27 22.86 -0.64 2.89
N GLU A 28 23.27 -1.75 2.29
CA GLU A 28 23.57 -1.85 0.86
C GLU A 28 22.74 -3.01 0.26
N PRO A 29 21.69 -2.73 -0.53
CA PRO A 29 20.91 -3.76 -1.21
C PRO A 29 21.77 -4.63 -2.10
N PHE A 30 21.63 -5.94 -2.03
CA PHE A 30 22.39 -6.88 -2.85
C PHE A 30 21.49 -7.94 -3.48
N VAL A 31 21.94 -8.43 -4.65
CA VAL A 31 21.23 -9.49 -5.38
C VAL A 31 21.44 -10.82 -4.67
N ILE A 32 20.36 -11.56 -4.50
CA ILE A 32 20.35 -12.89 -3.88
C ILE A 32 20.35 -13.93 -5.00
N ASP A 33 21.42 -14.71 -5.10
CA ASP A 33 21.52 -15.78 -6.10
C ASP A 33 20.76 -17.04 -5.65
N ASP A 34 20.75 -17.35 -4.36
CA ASP A 34 19.97 -18.46 -3.80
C ASP A 34 19.14 -17.97 -2.62
N ILE A 35 17.87 -17.74 -2.87
CA ILE A 35 16.88 -17.25 -1.88
C ILE A 35 16.68 -18.22 -0.70
N ASN A 36 17.02 -19.49 -0.85
CA ASN A 36 16.85 -20.47 0.22
C ASN A 36 18.03 -20.53 1.19
N SER A 37 19.22 -20.14 0.74
CA SER A 37 20.47 -20.24 1.50
C SER A 37 20.82 -18.97 2.25
N HIS A 38 20.37 -17.80 1.75
CA HIS A 38 20.71 -16.53 2.36
C HIS A 38 19.89 -16.27 3.63
N CYS A 39 20.55 -15.78 4.68
CA CYS A 39 19.90 -15.32 5.91
C CYS A 39 20.56 -14.01 6.34
N CYS A 40 19.82 -12.92 6.35
CA CYS A 40 20.29 -11.64 6.87
C CYS A 40 20.30 -11.66 8.42
N GLU A 41 21.16 -10.84 9.01
CA GLU A 41 21.33 -10.73 10.47
C GLU A 41 20.02 -10.25 11.15
N TYR A 42 19.25 -9.43 10.45
CA TYR A 42 17.95 -8.90 10.88
C TYR A 42 16.91 -9.10 9.80
N PRO A 43 16.37 -10.33 9.63
CA PRO A 43 15.33 -10.56 8.65
C PRO A 43 14.09 -9.78 9.04
N ILE A 44 13.58 -8.94 8.13
CA ILE A 44 12.26 -8.34 8.28
C ILE A 44 11.25 -9.45 7.97
N PRO A 45 10.41 -9.87 8.91
CA PRO A 45 9.42 -10.91 8.64
C PRO A 45 8.49 -10.43 7.52
N MET A 46 8.22 -11.28 6.55
CA MET A 46 7.13 -11.03 5.63
C MET A 46 5.83 -11.18 6.41
N SER A 47 5.34 -10.09 6.95
CA SER A 47 4.02 -10.00 7.59
C SER A 47 2.91 -9.72 6.58
N MET A 48 3.16 -9.98 5.32
CA MET A 48 2.14 -10.01 4.29
C MET A 48 1.96 -11.45 3.79
N GLU A 49 1.59 -12.38 4.65
CA GLU A 49 0.46 -13.21 4.26
C GLU A 49 -0.64 -12.19 3.91
N ASN A 50 -1.30 -12.34 2.78
CA ASN A 50 -2.49 -11.57 2.46
C ASN A 50 -3.47 -11.82 3.61
N GLU A 51 -3.37 -11.02 4.68
CA GLU A 51 -4.43 -10.92 5.67
C GLU A 51 -5.59 -10.39 4.86
N GLU A 52 -6.53 -11.27 4.56
CA GLU A 52 -7.77 -10.86 3.92
C GLU A 52 -8.40 -9.86 4.86
N ILE A 53 -8.42 -8.59 4.46
CA ILE A 53 -9.10 -7.54 5.19
C ILE A 53 -10.46 -7.30 4.57
N TRP A 54 -11.42 -7.02 5.41
CA TRP A 54 -12.82 -6.84 5.04
C TRP A 54 -13.34 -5.49 5.51
N SER A 55 -14.34 -4.97 4.82
CA SER A 55 -15.07 -3.79 5.23
C SER A 55 -16.55 -3.95 4.87
N TRP A 56 -17.39 -3.06 5.37
CA TRP A 56 -18.80 -3.03 5.02
C TRP A 56 -19.27 -1.60 4.71
N ASN A 57 -20.38 -1.49 3.95
CA ASN A 57 -21.01 -0.24 3.60
C ASN A 57 -22.53 -0.42 3.52
N GLU A 58 -23.30 0.64 3.79
CA GLU A 58 -24.76 0.63 3.68
C GLU A 58 -25.26 0.70 2.24
N THR A 59 -24.43 1.23 1.35
CA THR A 59 -24.79 1.51 -0.05
C THR A 59 -23.76 0.94 -1.00
N ASP A 60 -24.18 0.66 -2.24
CA ASP A 60 -23.27 0.25 -3.33
C ASP A 60 -22.57 1.47 -3.94
N ASP A 61 -21.77 2.15 -3.11
CA ASP A 61 -20.94 3.27 -3.55
C ASP A 61 -19.46 3.06 -3.22
N GLU A 62 -18.61 3.96 -3.71
CA GLU A 62 -17.15 3.86 -3.55
C GLU A 62 -16.64 4.31 -2.17
N ASN A 63 -17.54 4.84 -1.30
CA ASN A 63 -17.15 5.43 -0.02
C ASN A 63 -17.32 4.45 1.14
N TRP A 64 -16.32 3.60 1.37
CA TRP A 64 -16.30 2.62 2.46
C TRP A 64 -15.70 3.25 3.72
N SER A 65 -16.56 3.66 4.66
CA SER A 65 -16.17 4.49 5.81
C SER A 65 -16.07 3.74 7.14
N HIS A 66 -16.47 2.46 7.20
CA HIS A 66 -16.56 1.70 8.45
C HIS A 66 -15.24 1.02 8.90
N GLY A 67 -14.10 1.37 8.27
CA GLY A 67 -12.81 0.79 8.62
C GLY A 67 -12.59 -0.59 8.03
N THR A 68 -11.60 -1.32 8.57
CA THR A 68 -11.25 -2.66 8.12
C THR A 68 -11.30 -3.66 9.26
N PHE A 69 -11.65 -4.91 8.95
CA PHE A 69 -11.80 -6.04 9.87
C PHE A 69 -10.95 -7.22 9.37
N ASP A 70 -10.50 -8.08 10.29
CA ASP A 70 -9.65 -9.22 9.98
C ASP A 70 -10.43 -10.39 9.37
N SER A 71 -11.76 -10.34 9.38
CA SER A 71 -12.61 -11.36 8.76
C SER A 71 -13.93 -10.76 8.28
N LYS A 72 -14.55 -11.45 7.31
CA LYS A 72 -15.88 -11.15 6.83
C LYS A 72 -16.92 -11.20 7.96
N GLU A 73 -16.81 -12.18 8.84
CA GLU A 73 -17.69 -12.39 9.97
C GLU A 73 -17.63 -11.21 10.95
N GLU A 74 -16.45 -10.68 11.23
CA GLU A 74 -16.27 -9.50 12.09
C GLU A 74 -16.88 -8.25 11.47
N ALA A 75 -16.71 -8.04 10.16
CA ALA A 75 -17.33 -6.93 9.44
C ALA A 75 -18.86 -6.99 9.52
N ILE A 76 -19.45 -8.19 9.35
CA ILE A 76 -20.91 -8.38 9.47
C ILE A 76 -21.37 -8.19 10.93
N GLU A 77 -20.60 -8.65 11.92
CA GLU A 77 -20.94 -8.48 13.34
C GLU A 77 -20.90 -7.00 13.76
N ASP A 78 -19.96 -6.22 13.25
CA ASP A 78 -19.93 -4.79 13.45
C ASP A 78 -21.16 -4.09 12.83
N ALA A 79 -21.50 -4.44 11.60
CA ALA A 79 -22.72 -3.95 10.94
C ALA A 79 -23.99 -4.33 11.71
N LEU A 80 -24.08 -5.55 12.26
CA LEU A 80 -25.18 -5.96 13.13
C LEU A 80 -25.27 -5.15 14.42
N GLY A 81 -24.12 -4.71 14.96
CA GLY A 81 -24.06 -3.81 16.10
C GLY A 81 -24.66 -2.44 15.80
N ASN A 82 -24.59 -2.01 14.56
CA ASN A 82 -25.10 -0.72 14.07
C ASN A 82 -26.47 -0.83 13.35
N ILE A 83 -27.18 -1.98 13.46
CA ILE A 83 -28.37 -2.30 12.67
C ILE A 83 -29.51 -1.27 12.79
N ASP A 84 -29.67 -0.63 13.95
CA ASP A 84 -30.74 0.33 14.16
C ASP A 84 -30.44 1.66 13.44
N ASP A 85 -29.18 2.07 13.38
CA ASP A 85 -28.72 3.23 12.63
C ASP A 85 -28.83 2.97 11.13
N ILE A 86 -28.41 1.78 10.66
CA ILE A 86 -28.55 1.35 9.26
C ILE A 86 -30.01 1.34 8.83
N LYS A 87 -30.93 0.79 9.65
CA LYS A 87 -32.37 0.80 9.37
C LYS A 87 -32.92 2.21 9.26
N SER A 88 -32.49 3.11 10.14
CA SER A 88 -32.88 4.52 10.10
C SER A 88 -32.37 5.22 8.84
N TYR A 89 -31.12 4.98 8.49
CA TYR A 89 -30.48 5.56 7.32
C TYR A 89 -31.13 5.08 6.00
N LEU A 90 -31.30 3.77 5.85
CA LEU A 90 -31.90 3.18 4.66
C LEU A 90 -33.43 3.25 4.65
N SER A 91 -34.05 3.71 5.75
CA SER A 91 -35.51 3.77 5.91
C SER A 91 -36.23 2.43 5.61
N THR A 92 -35.64 1.33 6.10
CA THR A 92 -36.12 -0.05 5.89
C THR A 92 -36.06 -0.88 7.18
N ASP A 93 -36.98 -1.83 7.31
CA ASP A 93 -36.99 -2.80 8.42
C ASP A 93 -36.10 -4.03 8.14
N THR A 94 -35.71 -4.25 6.88
CA THR A 94 -34.85 -5.35 6.42
C THR A 94 -33.61 -4.77 5.73
N PRO A 95 -32.63 -4.29 6.51
CA PRO A 95 -31.45 -3.68 5.93
C PRO A 95 -30.54 -4.71 5.27
N THR A 96 -30.15 -4.40 4.06
CA THR A 96 -29.11 -5.07 3.31
C THR A 96 -27.88 -4.18 3.30
N ILE A 97 -26.71 -4.78 3.45
CA ILE A 97 -25.43 -4.10 3.39
C ILE A 97 -24.55 -4.74 2.34
N TYR A 98 -23.49 -4.06 1.98
CA TYR A 98 -22.42 -4.56 1.12
C TYR A 98 -21.22 -4.92 1.98
N ILE A 99 -20.70 -6.13 1.81
CA ILE A 99 -19.46 -6.59 2.45
C ILE A 99 -18.41 -6.70 1.35
N GLY A 100 -17.24 -6.12 1.58
CA GLY A 100 -16.15 -6.09 0.62
C GLY A 100 -14.88 -6.72 1.14
N ARG A 101 -14.25 -7.58 0.32
CA ARG A 101 -12.86 -7.96 0.50
C ARG A 101 -11.99 -6.79 0.02
N CYS A 102 -11.04 -6.38 0.86
CA CYS A 102 -10.26 -5.19 0.66
C CYS A 102 -8.77 -5.52 0.48
N GLU A 103 -8.09 -4.63 -0.23
CA GLU A 103 -6.63 -4.65 -0.35
C GLU A 103 -6.09 -3.25 -0.03
N TYR A 104 -5.02 -3.17 0.78
CA TYR A 104 -4.41 -1.89 1.07
C TYR A 104 -3.77 -1.27 -0.18
N VAL A 105 -4.06 -0.01 -0.41
CA VAL A 105 -3.40 0.76 -1.47
C VAL A 105 -1.93 0.92 -1.09
N PRO A 106 -0.99 0.51 -1.95
CA PRO A 106 0.42 0.68 -1.65
C PRO A 106 0.79 2.15 -1.50
N LEU A 107 1.73 2.44 -0.61
CA LEU A 107 2.29 3.78 -0.51
C LEU A 107 3.02 4.14 -1.81
N PRO A 108 2.87 5.41 -2.30
CA PRO A 108 3.48 5.82 -3.55
C PRO A 108 5.01 5.85 -3.42
N THR A 109 5.68 5.31 -4.41
CA THR A 109 7.15 5.34 -4.52
C THR A 109 7.61 6.15 -5.73
N ASP A 110 6.69 6.48 -6.63
CA ASP A 110 6.97 7.29 -7.81
C ASP A 110 7.12 8.76 -7.39
N ILE A 111 8.27 9.32 -7.68
CA ILE A 111 8.61 10.70 -7.37
C ILE A 111 8.80 11.44 -8.69
N ASP A 112 8.10 12.56 -8.84
CA ASP A 112 8.24 13.46 -9.95
C ASP A 112 9.55 14.27 -9.81
N SER A 113 10.55 13.89 -10.58
CA SER A 113 11.86 14.52 -10.56
C SER A 113 11.85 15.91 -11.20
N GLU A 114 10.93 16.21 -12.12
CA GLU A 114 10.80 17.55 -12.71
C GLU A 114 10.46 18.58 -11.65
N LYS A 115 9.57 18.22 -10.72
CA LYS A 115 9.24 19.09 -9.59
C LYS A 115 10.44 19.31 -8.66
N ILE A 116 11.25 18.29 -8.41
CA ILE A 116 12.48 18.44 -7.62
C ILE A 116 13.45 19.39 -8.32
N PHE A 117 13.64 19.26 -9.63
CA PHE A 117 14.51 20.15 -10.38
C PHE A 117 14.02 21.59 -10.34
N TRP A 118 12.72 21.80 -10.51
CA TRP A 118 12.12 23.12 -10.39
C TRP A 118 12.38 23.76 -9.02
N ASP A 119 12.10 23.05 -7.94
CA ASP A 119 12.29 23.54 -6.56
C ASP A 119 13.78 23.87 -6.28
N LEU A 120 14.71 23.09 -6.86
CA LEU A 120 16.15 23.31 -6.72
C LEU A 120 16.63 24.51 -7.55
N ASP A 121 16.13 24.69 -8.76
CA ASP A 121 16.44 25.84 -9.59
C ASP A 121 15.93 27.16 -8.96
N GLU A 122 14.67 27.16 -8.46
CA GLU A 122 14.11 28.31 -7.74
C GLU A 122 14.99 28.71 -6.55
N LYS A 123 15.35 27.71 -5.72
CA LYS A 123 16.23 27.93 -4.58
C LYS A 123 17.59 28.44 -4.96
N TYR A 124 18.20 27.94 -6.05
CA TYR A 124 19.48 28.41 -6.56
C TYR A 124 19.40 29.84 -7.04
N CYS A 125 18.36 30.19 -7.80
CA CYS A 125 18.12 31.54 -8.27
C CYS A 125 17.94 32.54 -7.11
N ASP A 126 17.21 32.15 -6.08
CA ASP A 126 16.99 32.97 -4.87
C ASP A 126 18.30 33.24 -4.11
N GLU A 127 19.14 32.19 -3.95
CA GLU A 127 20.41 32.32 -3.21
C GLU A 127 21.50 33.07 -3.98
N THR A 128 21.51 32.98 -5.31
CA THR A 128 22.59 33.52 -6.14
C THR A 128 22.19 34.80 -6.89
N GLY A 129 20.92 35.08 -7.05
CA GLY A 129 20.38 36.13 -7.92
C GLY A 129 20.61 35.84 -9.41
N CYS A 130 20.90 34.59 -9.78
CA CYS A 130 21.06 34.15 -11.16
C CYS A 130 19.69 33.74 -11.72
N GLU A 131 19.39 34.12 -12.97
CA GLU A 131 18.15 33.75 -13.65
C GLU A 131 18.32 32.52 -14.58
N GLU A 132 19.47 31.84 -14.49
CA GLU A 132 19.73 30.64 -15.30
C GLU A 132 19.25 29.36 -14.58
N TYR A 133 18.43 28.59 -15.28
CA TYR A 133 17.97 27.27 -14.82
C TYR A 133 19.03 26.22 -15.14
N ILE A 134 19.61 25.58 -14.09
CA ILE A 134 20.74 24.65 -14.23
C ILE A 134 20.26 23.28 -14.71
N TYR A 135 19.07 22.88 -14.25
CA TYR A 135 18.56 21.53 -14.50
C TYR A 135 17.91 21.34 -15.87
N GLU A 136 17.74 22.42 -16.68
CA GLU A 136 17.30 22.30 -18.09
C GLU A 136 18.24 21.44 -18.95
N SER A 137 19.50 21.29 -18.54
CA SER A 137 20.49 20.48 -19.25
C SER A 137 20.45 18.99 -18.89
N VAL A 138 19.59 18.57 -17.93
CA VAL A 138 19.46 17.17 -17.52
C VAL A 138 18.78 16.37 -18.62
N THR A 139 19.38 15.25 -18.98
CA THR A 139 18.83 14.37 -20.02
C THR A 139 17.76 13.44 -19.45
N GLU A 140 16.86 12.95 -20.31
CA GLU A 140 15.84 11.96 -19.94
C GLU A 140 16.45 10.70 -19.26
N GLU A 141 17.63 10.26 -19.68
CA GLU A 141 18.33 9.13 -19.08
C GLU A 141 18.77 9.44 -17.64
N GLN A 142 19.27 10.65 -17.39
CA GLN A 142 19.68 11.10 -16.06
C GLN A 142 18.46 11.29 -15.15
N THR A 143 17.38 11.87 -15.67
CA THR A 143 16.10 12.01 -14.98
C THR A 143 15.58 10.64 -14.53
N LYS A 144 15.50 9.70 -15.46
CA LYS A 144 15.03 8.35 -15.16
C LYS A 144 15.93 7.64 -14.14
N TRP A 145 17.24 7.81 -14.25
CA TRP A 145 18.16 7.25 -13.25
C TRP A 145 17.87 7.81 -11.85
N LEU A 146 17.60 9.12 -11.73
CA LEU A 146 17.25 9.74 -10.45
C LEU A 146 15.94 9.22 -9.92
N GLU A 147 14.89 9.11 -10.74
CA GLU A 147 13.57 8.58 -10.37
C GLU A 147 13.67 7.13 -9.87
N ASP A 148 14.41 6.28 -10.59
CA ASP A 148 14.63 4.89 -10.16
C ASP A 148 15.34 4.84 -8.78
N LYS A 149 16.30 5.74 -8.52
CA LYS A 149 16.99 5.82 -7.21
C LYS A 149 16.11 6.37 -6.10
N LEU A 150 15.28 7.35 -6.39
CA LEU A 150 14.32 7.88 -5.43
C LEU A 150 13.26 6.84 -5.07
N SER A 151 12.76 6.10 -6.04
CA SER A 151 11.83 4.98 -5.80
C SER A 151 12.46 3.91 -4.90
N GLU A 152 13.71 3.49 -5.17
CA GLU A 152 14.45 2.56 -4.32
C GLU A 152 14.56 3.09 -2.88
N LEU A 153 14.91 4.38 -2.71
CA LEU A 153 15.03 5.02 -1.41
C LEU A 153 13.70 5.08 -0.65
N MET A 154 12.59 5.35 -1.35
CA MET A 154 11.26 5.37 -0.74
C MET A 154 10.85 3.98 -0.23
N PHE A 155 11.12 2.92 -0.99
CA PHE A 155 10.90 1.56 -0.50
C PHE A 155 11.70 1.25 0.78
N GLU A 156 12.99 1.63 0.79
CA GLU A 156 13.83 1.46 1.97
C GLU A 156 13.31 2.27 3.16
N PHE A 157 12.88 3.50 2.93
CA PHE A 157 12.31 4.36 3.96
C PHE A 157 11.05 3.75 4.58
N TYR A 158 10.10 3.26 3.76
CA TYR A 158 8.88 2.61 4.26
C TYR A 158 9.19 1.33 5.03
N ALA A 159 10.13 0.51 4.54
CA ALA A 159 10.55 -0.69 5.23
C ALA A 159 11.19 -0.40 6.60
N ARG A 160 12.02 0.64 6.70
CA ARG A 160 12.69 1.04 7.95
C ARG A 160 11.76 1.68 8.96
N THR A 161 10.80 2.47 8.50
CA THR A 161 9.88 3.20 9.37
C THR A 161 8.66 2.38 9.77
N GLY A 162 8.39 1.28 9.06
CA GLY A 162 7.16 0.50 9.23
C GLY A 162 5.91 1.27 8.80
N LEU A 163 6.08 2.33 8.00
CA LEU A 163 4.95 3.12 7.50
C LEU A 163 4.08 2.26 6.60
N LYS A 164 2.78 2.21 6.87
CA LYS A 164 1.79 1.48 6.10
C LYS A 164 0.69 2.42 5.63
N SER A 165 0.07 2.10 4.50
CA SER A 165 -1.12 2.81 4.04
C SER A 165 -2.30 2.50 4.96
N ASN A 166 -3.12 3.50 5.23
CA ASN A 166 -4.43 3.34 5.89
C ASN A 166 -5.57 3.29 4.86
N TRP A 167 -5.24 3.46 3.57
CA TRP A 167 -6.21 3.42 2.49
C TRP A 167 -6.31 2.03 1.91
N PHE A 168 -7.52 1.63 1.59
CA PHE A 168 -7.81 0.36 0.94
C PHE A 168 -8.73 0.54 -0.25
N THR A 169 -8.72 -0.43 -1.15
CA THR A 169 -9.69 -0.58 -2.23
C THR A 169 -10.48 -1.87 -2.01
N VAL A 170 -11.75 -1.84 -2.35
CA VAL A 170 -12.59 -3.04 -2.37
C VAL A 170 -12.38 -3.74 -3.71
N VAL A 171 -11.98 -4.99 -3.66
CA VAL A 171 -11.67 -5.80 -4.86
C VAL A 171 -12.78 -6.78 -5.21
N GLU A 172 -13.55 -7.19 -4.22
CA GLU A 172 -14.72 -8.05 -4.36
C GLU A 172 -15.77 -7.60 -3.36
N GLN A 173 -17.04 -7.54 -3.78
CA GLN A 173 -18.15 -7.20 -2.89
C GLN A 173 -19.30 -8.16 -3.06
N GLU A 174 -20.07 -8.30 -2.01
CA GLU A 174 -21.32 -9.05 -1.99
C GLU A 174 -22.37 -8.37 -1.12
N GLU A 175 -23.61 -8.65 -1.43
CA GLU A 175 -24.77 -8.14 -0.71
C GLU A 175 -25.16 -9.12 0.41
N VAL A 176 -25.44 -8.60 1.62
CA VAL A 176 -25.81 -9.39 2.79
C VAL A 176 -27.07 -8.84 3.45
N ASP A 177 -28.14 -9.67 3.53
CA ASP A 177 -29.32 -9.37 4.34
C ASP A 177 -29.03 -9.63 5.82
N LEU A 178 -28.96 -8.57 6.62
CA LEU A 178 -28.64 -8.67 8.05
C LEU A 178 -29.72 -9.42 8.85
N CYS A 179 -30.96 -9.40 8.40
CA CYS A 179 -32.06 -10.08 9.08
C CYS A 179 -32.02 -11.61 8.85
N GLU A 180 -31.62 -12.04 7.66
CA GLU A 180 -31.45 -13.48 7.35
C GLU A 180 -30.19 -14.02 8.06
N TYR A 181 -29.08 -13.32 7.97
CA TYR A 181 -27.83 -13.71 8.65
C TYR A 181 -28.01 -13.91 10.15
N LYS A 182 -28.79 -13.05 10.82
CA LYS A 182 -29.10 -13.16 12.26
C LYS A 182 -29.97 -14.39 12.60
N LYS A 183 -30.73 -14.92 11.63
CA LYS A 183 -31.56 -16.14 11.83
C LYS A 183 -30.74 -17.42 11.70
N GLU A 184 -29.75 -17.43 10.80
CA GLU A 184 -28.90 -18.61 10.56
C GLU A 184 -27.93 -18.89 11.72
N LYS A 185 -27.53 -17.85 12.47
CA LYS A 185 -26.66 -18.00 13.66
C LYS A 185 -27.38 -18.39 14.96
N LYS A 186 -28.71 -18.57 14.95
CA LYS A 186 -29.51 -19.01 16.11
C LYS A 186 -29.85 -20.46 16.04
#